data_183c5bdbd4be49e760694ca7d64a24ec
#
_entry.id   183c5bdbd4be49e760694ca7d64a24ec
#
_cell.length_a   1.000
_cell.length_b   1.000
_cell.length_c   1.000
_cell.angle_alpha   90.00
_cell.angle_beta   90.00
_cell.angle_gamma   90.00
#
_symmetry.space_group_name_H-M   'P 1'
#
loop_
_entity.id
_entity.type
_entity.pdbx_description
1 polymer ?
#
loop_
_entity_poly.entity_id
_entity_poly.type
_entity_poly.pdbx_seq_one_letter_code
_entity_poly.pdbx_strand_id
1 'polypeptide(L)'
;LFRSTYMRNLLSTKDQRQLRLMETLIQHRDWMKLHELADELGCTERILKSDLNELRAAFPTIDIQSSVNGIMIDLEVNTSVEDVYQYFLAHSQSFRLLEYMFFNEGLPIYRTIENLHSSNANLYRLGRNITKTLSTQFQIELSFTPSEIRGNEIDIRYFFAQYFSERYYFLDWPFPDLPEEDLTEFADFFYKITNYPMRFSIYRMYKLMIAISIYRIKSGHFVDLPNHFNDEYYPLLMSIPNFEEILVHFSEKLGLEITPDIIAQIFISFIQNNLFLDPQEFFNSLEENSEARYSYQLLSQILERLSKQYKITFTNHDELIWHL
;
A
#
# COMPACT_ATOMS: atom_id res chain seq x y z
N LEU A 1 -6.69 8.40 -3.98
CA LEU A 1 -5.62 7.61 -3.34
C LEU A 1 -4.29 8.11 -3.85
N PHE A 2 -3.43 8.60 -2.94
CA PHE A 2 -2.07 9.00 -3.30
C PHE A 2 -1.27 7.73 -3.58
N ARG A 3 -0.85 7.56 -4.84
CA ARG A 3 0.11 6.51 -5.21
C ARG A 3 1.43 6.84 -4.55
N SER A 4 1.97 5.93 -3.77
CA SER A 4 3.20 6.20 -3.03
C SER A 4 4.40 6.24 -3.98
N THR A 5 5.20 7.27 -3.85
CA THR A 5 6.40 7.45 -4.69
C THR A 5 7.37 6.28 -4.54
N TYR A 6 7.45 5.66 -3.35
CA TYR A 6 8.36 4.54 -3.11
C TYR A 6 7.92 3.23 -3.79
N MET A 7 6.61 2.97 -3.95
CA MET A 7 6.15 1.81 -4.73
C MET A 7 6.60 1.92 -6.18
N ARG A 8 6.54 3.12 -6.77
CA ARG A 8 7.08 3.37 -8.12
C ARG A 8 8.58 3.14 -8.19
N ASN A 9 9.34 3.50 -7.14
CA ASN A 9 10.78 3.33 -7.09
C ASN A 9 11.22 1.86 -6.99
N LEU A 10 10.32 0.95 -6.63
CA LEU A 10 10.56 -0.50 -6.68
C LEU A 10 10.47 -1.07 -8.10
N LEU A 11 9.85 -0.36 -9.04
CA LEU A 11 9.81 -0.75 -10.45
C LEU A 11 11.20 -0.62 -11.09
N SER A 12 11.47 -1.41 -12.12
CA SER A 12 12.67 -1.24 -12.93
C SER A 12 12.67 0.13 -13.63
N THR A 13 13.84 0.66 -13.97
CA THR A 13 13.96 1.93 -14.71
C THR A 13 13.16 1.92 -16.02
N LYS A 14 13.08 0.75 -16.68
CA LYS A 14 12.28 0.55 -17.88
C LYS A 14 10.78 0.66 -17.55
N ASP A 15 10.31 -0.07 -16.54
CA ASP A 15 8.90 -0.08 -16.16
C ASP A 15 8.43 1.31 -15.68
N GLN A 16 9.28 2.02 -14.92
CA GLN A 16 9.03 3.41 -14.52
C GLN A 16 8.86 4.33 -15.73
N ARG A 17 9.74 4.20 -16.73
CA ARG A 17 9.66 5.01 -17.95
C ARG A 17 8.41 4.68 -18.76
N GLN A 18 8.10 3.40 -18.95
CA GLN A 18 6.92 2.95 -19.68
C GLN A 18 5.63 3.39 -18.97
N LEU A 19 5.58 3.29 -17.65
CA LEU A 19 4.45 3.77 -16.84
C LEU A 19 4.26 5.28 -17.00
N ARG A 20 5.34 6.07 -16.88
CA ARG A 20 5.28 7.53 -17.10
C ARG A 20 4.82 7.87 -18.51
N LEU A 21 5.31 7.15 -19.53
CA LEU A 21 4.88 7.32 -20.90
C LEU A 21 3.36 7.17 -21.06
N MET A 22 2.81 6.06 -20.50
CA MET A 22 1.37 5.83 -20.54
C MET A 22 0.60 6.91 -19.81
N GLU A 23 1.03 7.31 -18.61
CA GLU A 23 0.40 8.36 -17.82
C GLU A 23 0.41 9.71 -18.56
N THR A 24 1.55 10.10 -19.14
CA THR A 24 1.67 11.34 -19.93
C THR A 24 0.71 11.34 -21.13
N LEU A 25 0.68 10.26 -21.91
CA LEU A 25 -0.19 10.17 -23.06
C LEU A 25 -1.69 10.15 -22.68
N ILE A 26 -2.05 9.46 -21.59
CA ILE A 26 -3.43 9.41 -21.09
C ILE A 26 -3.90 10.78 -20.58
N GLN A 27 -3.01 11.56 -19.96
CA GLN A 27 -3.33 12.90 -19.45
C GLN A 27 -3.49 13.92 -20.56
N HIS A 28 -2.63 13.88 -21.58
CA HIS A 28 -2.66 14.87 -22.69
C HIS A 28 -3.82 14.68 -23.64
N ARG A 29 -4.24 13.44 -23.90
CA ARG A 29 -5.36 13.09 -24.81
C ARG A 29 -5.27 13.73 -26.22
N ASP A 30 -4.07 14.11 -26.66
CA ASP A 30 -3.80 14.71 -27.95
C ASP A 30 -2.44 14.23 -28.48
N TRP A 31 -2.13 14.54 -29.73
CA TRP A 31 -0.89 14.16 -30.39
C TRP A 31 0.32 14.82 -29.74
N MET A 32 1.27 14.00 -29.26
CA MET A 32 2.55 14.47 -28.73
C MET A 32 3.69 14.06 -29.66
N LYS A 33 4.61 14.97 -29.94
CA LYS A 33 5.77 14.67 -30.80
C LYS A 33 6.71 13.69 -30.11
N LEU A 34 7.25 12.75 -30.90
CA LEU A 34 8.12 11.69 -30.37
C LEU A 34 9.37 12.24 -29.67
N HIS A 35 9.97 13.31 -30.20
CA HIS A 35 11.13 13.95 -29.58
C HIS A 35 10.78 14.63 -28.24
N GLU A 36 9.61 15.31 -28.15
CA GLU A 36 9.15 15.94 -26.92
C GLU A 36 8.95 14.90 -25.81
N LEU A 37 8.30 13.77 -26.15
CA LEU A 37 8.13 12.65 -25.22
C LEU A 37 9.47 12.03 -24.79
N ALA A 38 10.41 11.88 -25.74
CA ALA A 38 11.73 11.34 -25.44
C ALA A 38 12.52 12.26 -24.49
N ASP A 39 12.47 13.57 -24.72
CA ASP A 39 13.11 14.57 -23.85
C ASP A 39 12.48 14.60 -22.47
N GLU A 40 11.15 14.60 -22.36
CA GLU A 40 10.43 14.57 -21.08
C GLU A 40 10.74 13.31 -20.25
N LEU A 41 10.86 12.17 -20.93
CA LEU A 41 11.14 10.87 -20.29
C LEU A 41 12.65 10.61 -20.10
N GLY A 42 13.51 11.50 -20.54
CA GLY A 42 14.97 11.39 -20.41
C GLY A 42 15.54 10.18 -21.16
N CYS A 43 15.00 9.87 -22.36
CA CYS A 43 15.43 8.74 -23.17
C CYS A 43 15.58 9.14 -24.66
N THR A 44 16.09 8.21 -25.47
CA THR A 44 16.18 8.43 -26.92
C THR A 44 14.88 8.00 -27.61
N GLU A 45 14.57 8.62 -28.77
CA GLU A 45 13.42 8.20 -29.61
C GLU A 45 13.45 6.70 -29.96
N ARG A 46 14.67 6.13 -30.10
CA ARG A 46 14.84 4.70 -30.39
C ARG A 46 14.32 3.83 -29.22
N ILE A 47 14.65 4.22 -27.99
CA ILE A 47 14.16 3.55 -26.77
C ILE A 47 12.64 3.71 -26.68
N LEU A 48 12.15 4.92 -26.93
CA LEU A 48 10.72 5.20 -26.88
C LEU A 48 9.91 4.38 -27.91
N LYS A 49 10.43 4.22 -29.13
CA LYS A 49 9.81 3.36 -30.15
C LYS A 49 9.75 1.90 -29.72
N SER A 50 10.82 1.40 -29.05
CA SER A 50 10.81 0.04 -28.49
C SER A 50 9.77 -0.09 -27.38
N ASP A 51 9.71 0.89 -26.45
CA ASP A 51 8.72 0.92 -25.38
C ASP A 51 7.28 0.94 -25.92
N LEU A 52 6.99 1.74 -26.92
CA LEU A 52 5.68 1.80 -27.57
C LEU A 52 5.27 0.45 -28.19
N ASN A 53 6.20 -0.25 -28.81
CA ASN A 53 5.91 -1.57 -29.38
C ASN A 53 5.57 -2.60 -28.30
N GLU A 54 6.30 -2.60 -27.20
CA GLU A 54 6.02 -3.46 -26.05
C GLU A 54 4.68 -3.11 -25.38
N LEU A 55 4.39 -1.83 -25.21
CA LEU A 55 3.13 -1.35 -24.64
C LEU A 55 1.92 -1.73 -25.49
N ARG A 56 2.02 -1.66 -26.82
CA ARG A 56 0.96 -2.14 -27.72
C ARG A 56 0.70 -3.63 -27.56
N ALA A 57 1.76 -4.41 -27.35
CA ALA A 57 1.63 -5.84 -27.10
C ALA A 57 1.04 -6.14 -25.70
N ALA A 58 1.41 -5.34 -24.70
CA ALA A 58 0.97 -5.50 -23.32
C ALA A 58 -0.49 -5.05 -23.10
N PHE A 59 -0.93 -4.03 -23.83
CA PHE A 59 -2.26 -3.42 -23.70
C PHE A 59 -3.02 -3.45 -25.03
N PRO A 60 -3.48 -4.61 -25.50
CA PRO A 60 -4.15 -4.73 -26.78
C PRO A 60 -5.51 -3.99 -26.85
N THR A 61 -6.07 -3.65 -25.70
CA THR A 61 -7.33 -2.88 -25.57
C THR A 61 -7.10 -1.35 -25.58
N ILE A 62 -5.84 -0.90 -25.54
CA ILE A 62 -5.49 0.52 -25.62
C ILE A 62 -4.98 0.82 -27.02
N ASP A 63 -5.65 1.71 -27.75
CA ASP A 63 -5.22 2.11 -29.08
C ASP A 63 -4.10 3.17 -28.98
N ILE A 64 -2.84 2.73 -29.10
CA ILE A 64 -1.66 3.59 -29.15
C ILE A 64 -1.34 3.92 -30.60
N GLN A 65 -1.82 5.05 -31.06
CA GLN A 65 -1.68 5.52 -32.44
C GLN A 65 -0.33 6.20 -32.68
N SER A 66 0.19 6.06 -33.89
CA SER A 66 1.38 6.76 -34.38
C SER A 66 1.11 7.38 -35.73
N SER A 67 1.44 8.65 -35.91
CA SER A 67 1.28 9.38 -37.16
C SER A 67 2.43 10.39 -37.36
N VAL A 68 2.36 11.17 -38.43
CA VAL A 68 3.26 12.33 -38.66
C VAL A 68 3.08 13.42 -37.59
N ASN A 69 1.93 13.42 -36.90
CA ASN A 69 1.63 14.35 -35.80
C ASN A 69 2.25 13.94 -34.48
N GLY A 70 2.66 12.67 -34.34
CA GLY A 70 3.27 12.14 -33.12
C GLY A 70 2.61 10.85 -32.66
N ILE A 71 2.49 10.72 -31.34
CA ILE A 71 1.88 9.59 -30.64
C ILE A 71 0.65 10.11 -29.89
N MET A 72 -0.43 9.33 -29.91
CA MET A 72 -1.66 9.59 -29.14
C MET A 72 -2.20 8.27 -28.60
N ILE A 73 -2.88 8.33 -27.47
CA ILE A 73 -3.63 7.20 -26.91
C ILE A 73 -5.12 7.50 -27.00
N ASP A 74 -5.88 6.52 -27.51
CA ASP A 74 -7.33 6.49 -27.37
C ASP A 74 -7.71 5.37 -26.37
N LEU A 75 -8.35 5.78 -25.27
CA LEU A 75 -8.78 4.87 -24.22
C LEU A 75 -10.21 4.40 -24.51
N GLU A 76 -10.41 3.11 -24.57
CA GLU A 76 -11.75 2.55 -24.46
C GLU A 76 -12.38 2.96 -23.11
N VAL A 77 -13.71 3.09 -23.10
CA VAL A 77 -14.52 3.60 -21.98
C VAL A 77 -14.22 2.89 -20.62
N ASN A 78 -13.69 1.68 -20.67
CA ASN A 78 -13.47 0.83 -19.49
C ASN A 78 -12.00 0.72 -19.04
N THR A 79 -11.07 1.45 -19.66
CA THR A 79 -9.65 1.38 -19.26
C THR A 79 -9.27 2.63 -18.48
N SER A 80 -8.74 2.43 -17.28
CA SER A 80 -8.30 3.51 -16.40
C SER A 80 -6.78 3.58 -16.28
N VAL A 81 -6.27 4.72 -15.80
CA VAL A 81 -4.84 4.86 -15.44
C VAL A 81 -4.46 3.86 -14.35
N GLU A 82 -5.42 3.49 -13.49
CA GLU A 82 -5.27 2.51 -12.43
C GLU A 82 -4.95 1.12 -13.00
N ASP A 83 -5.63 0.71 -14.07
CA ASP A 83 -5.40 -0.60 -14.71
C ASP A 83 -3.98 -0.70 -15.28
N VAL A 84 -3.51 0.40 -15.89
CA VAL A 84 -2.13 0.50 -16.38
C VAL A 84 -1.13 0.40 -15.23
N TYR A 85 -1.34 1.14 -14.16
CA TYR A 85 -0.46 1.10 -12.99
C TYR A 85 -0.39 -0.30 -12.37
N GLN A 86 -1.54 -0.94 -12.16
CA GLN A 86 -1.61 -2.30 -11.62
C GLN A 86 -0.92 -3.33 -12.50
N TYR A 87 -1.04 -3.19 -13.82
CA TYR A 87 -0.32 -4.06 -14.75
C TYR A 87 1.19 -4.03 -14.48
N PHE A 88 1.80 -2.83 -14.32
CA PHE A 88 3.23 -2.71 -14.03
C PHE A 88 3.60 -3.30 -12.68
N LEU A 89 2.80 -3.08 -11.64
CA LEU A 89 3.04 -3.70 -10.34
C LEU A 89 2.97 -5.23 -10.43
N ALA A 90 1.95 -5.75 -11.14
CA ALA A 90 1.73 -7.19 -11.30
C ALA A 90 2.88 -7.91 -12.01
N HIS A 91 3.48 -7.27 -13.01
CA HIS A 91 4.54 -7.85 -13.83
C HIS A 91 5.95 -7.54 -13.33
N SER A 92 6.08 -6.66 -12.33
CA SER A 92 7.37 -6.29 -11.75
C SER A 92 7.99 -7.46 -10.98
N GLN A 93 9.26 -7.77 -11.29
CA GLN A 93 10.01 -8.79 -10.56
C GLN A 93 10.23 -8.41 -9.08
N SER A 94 10.36 -7.10 -8.77
CA SER A 94 10.49 -6.63 -7.39
C SER A 94 9.24 -6.93 -6.58
N PHE A 95 8.07 -6.66 -7.15
CA PHE A 95 6.78 -6.95 -6.51
C PHE A 95 6.56 -8.45 -6.33
N ARG A 96 6.82 -9.25 -7.36
CA ARG A 96 6.73 -10.70 -7.26
C ARG A 96 7.68 -11.30 -6.22
N LEU A 97 8.90 -10.76 -6.09
CA LEU A 97 9.85 -11.20 -5.06
C LEU A 97 9.35 -10.85 -3.66
N LEU A 98 8.90 -9.62 -3.43
CA LEU A 98 8.38 -9.18 -2.13
C LEU A 98 7.17 -10.00 -1.69
N GLU A 99 6.22 -10.24 -2.60
CA GLU A 99 5.04 -11.05 -2.32
C GLU A 99 5.38 -12.51 -2.05
N TYR A 100 6.27 -13.09 -2.85
CA TYR A 100 6.73 -14.45 -2.63
C TYR A 100 7.41 -14.60 -1.26
N MET A 101 8.29 -13.66 -0.90
CA MET A 101 8.97 -13.67 0.40
C MET A 101 7.98 -13.49 1.57
N PHE A 102 6.96 -12.64 1.41
CA PHE A 102 5.95 -12.43 2.43
C PHE A 102 5.17 -13.71 2.77
N PHE A 103 4.74 -14.46 1.74
CA PHE A 103 3.96 -15.69 1.94
C PHE A 103 4.80 -16.94 2.20
N ASN A 104 6.10 -16.90 1.92
CA ASN A 104 6.98 -18.08 1.92
C ASN A 104 8.26 -17.83 2.73
N GLU A 105 8.16 -17.11 3.83
CA GLU A 105 9.30 -16.80 4.69
C GLU A 105 9.93 -18.09 5.25
N GLY A 106 11.24 -18.07 5.42
CA GLY A 106 12.01 -19.24 5.91
C GLY A 106 12.31 -20.29 4.85
N LEU A 107 11.68 -20.25 3.67
CA LEU A 107 11.97 -21.23 2.62
C LEU A 107 13.38 -21.05 2.05
N PRO A 108 14.03 -22.15 1.62
CA PRO A 108 15.33 -22.08 0.97
C PRO A 108 15.31 -21.25 -0.31
N ILE A 109 16.37 -20.47 -0.55
CA ILE A 109 16.49 -19.54 -1.68
C ILE A 109 16.21 -20.19 -3.05
N TYR A 110 16.52 -21.48 -3.23
CA TYR A 110 16.29 -22.15 -4.51
C TYR A 110 14.79 -22.20 -4.88
N ARG A 111 13.88 -22.25 -3.90
CA ARG A 111 12.43 -22.17 -4.14
C ARG A 111 12.03 -20.81 -4.70
N THR A 112 12.64 -19.74 -4.19
CA THR A 112 12.43 -18.39 -4.72
C THR A 112 12.93 -18.26 -6.15
N ILE A 113 14.10 -18.86 -6.45
CA ILE A 113 14.68 -18.87 -7.79
C ILE A 113 13.77 -19.62 -8.79
N GLU A 114 13.28 -20.79 -8.40
CA GLU A 114 12.35 -21.60 -9.20
C GLU A 114 11.05 -20.85 -9.48
N ASN A 115 10.42 -20.29 -8.44
CA ASN A 115 9.15 -19.58 -8.58
C ASN A 115 9.25 -18.33 -9.46
N LEU A 116 10.32 -17.56 -9.31
CA LEU A 116 10.53 -16.33 -10.08
C LEU A 116 11.17 -16.57 -11.45
N HIS A 117 11.48 -17.81 -11.80
CA HIS A 117 12.23 -18.16 -13.02
C HIS A 117 13.48 -17.29 -13.19
N SER A 118 14.26 -17.12 -12.12
CA SER A 118 15.38 -16.21 -12.04
C SER A 118 16.70 -16.94 -11.83
N SER A 119 17.82 -16.23 -11.87
CA SER A 119 19.11 -16.74 -11.44
C SER A 119 19.46 -16.24 -10.04
N ASN A 120 20.35 -16.96 -9.35
CA ASN A 120 20.85 -16.57 -8.04
C ASN A 120 21.44 -15.14 -8.06
N ALA A 121 22.28 -14.84 -9.05
CA ALA A 121 22.90 -13.51 -9.20
C ALA A 121 21.85 -12.40 -9.41
N ASN A 122 20.82 -12.67 -10.23
CA ASN A 122 19.75 -11.70 -10.46
C ASN A 122 18.88 -11.48 -9.20
N LEU A 123 18.59 -12.55 -8.45
CA LEU A 123 17.84 -12.48 -7.22
C LEU A 123 18.54 -11.61 -6.16
N TYR A 124 19.84 -11.84 -5.94
CA TYR A 124 20.62 -11.00 -5.01
C TYR A 124 20.74 -9.55 -5.46
N ARG A 125 20.85 -9.31 -6.78
CA ARG A 125 20.87 -7.94 -7.33
C ARG A 125 19.51 -7.25 -7.09
N LEU A 126 18.42 -7.96 -7.34
CA LEU A 126 17.06 -7.47 -7.15
C LEU A 126 16.82 -7.16 -5.68
N GLY A 127 17.15 -8.08 -4.77
CA GLY A 127 17.01 -7.88 -3.33
C GLY A 127 17.79 -6.68 -2.81
N ARG A 128 19.03 -6.48 -3.24
CA ARG A 128 19.82 -5.30 -2.89
C ARG A 128 19.15 -3.99 -3.35
N ASN A 129 18.59 -3.98 -4.55
CA ASN A 129 17.89 -2.79 -5.07
C ASN A 129 16.63 -2.49 -4.24
N ILE A 130 15.86 -3.52 -3.91
CA ILE A 130 14.67 -3.39 -3.04
C ILE A 130 15.08 -2.87 -1.65
N THR A 131 16.05 -3.52 -1.00
CA THR A 131 16.57 -3.09 0.32
C THR A 131 17.04 -1.64 0.27
N LYS A 132 17.80 -1.25 -0.76
CA LYS A 132 18.24 0.15 -0.91
C LYS A 132 17.06 1.13 -1.02
N THR A 133 15.99 0.76 -1.72
CA THR A 133 14.80 1.61 -1.85
C THR A 133 14.03 1.70 -0.53
N LEU A 134 13.85 0.57 0.15
CA LEU A 134 13.06 0.50 1.38
C LEU A 134 13.80 1.03 2.61
N SER A 135 15.13 0.85 2.69
CA SER A 135 15.92 1.31 3.84
C SER A 135 15.91 2.83 4.04
N THR A 136 15.59 3.59 2.99
CA THR A 136 15.50 5.07 3.10
C THR A 136 14.29 5.54 3.87
N GLN A 137 13.23 4.73 3.96
CA GLN A 137 11.95 5.13 4.54
C GLN A 137 11.45 4.18 5.64
N PHE A 138 11.67 2.87 5.50
CA PHE A 138 11.10 1.83 6.37
C PHE A 138 12.15 1.02 7.13
N GLN A 139 13.45 1.22 6.87
CA GLN A 139 14.53 0.41 7.42
C GLN A 139 14.32 -1.11 7.23
N ILE A 140 13.70 -1.49 6.09
CA ILE A 140 13.41 -2.88 5.73
C ILE A 140 14.53 -3.43 4.86
N GLU A 141 14.98 -4.63 5.19
CA GLU A 141 16.01 -5.38 4.43
C GLU A 141 15.48 -6.77 4.05
N LEU A 142 15.95 -7.26 2.90
CA LEU A 142 15.70 -8.63 2.45
C LEU A 142 16.92 -9.49 2.74
N SER A 143 16.73 -10.59 3.47
CA SER A 143 17.71 -11.65 3.67
C SER A 143 17.34 -12.88 2.83
N PHE A 144 18.35 -13.58 2.30
CA PHE A 144 18.14 -14.82 1.56
C PHE A 144 18.74 -16.05 2.26
N THR A 145 19.28 -15.86 3.47
CA THR A 145 19.92 -16.93 4.23
C THR A 145 19.68 -16.72 5.74
N PRO A 146 18.52 -17.12 6.27
CA PRO A 146 17.32 -17.64 5.61
C PRO A 146 16.60 -16.58 4.77
N SER A 147 15.62 -17.03 3.95
CA SER A 147 14.78 -16.12 3.17
C SER A 147 13.77 -15.45 4.10
N GLU A 148 13.99 -14.18 4.43
CA GLU A 148 13.16 -13.43 5.38
C GLU A 148 13.19 -11.93 5.14
N ILE A 149 12.18 -11.23 5.65
CA ILE A 149 12.05 -9.78 5.61
C ILE A 149 12.35 -9.26 7.01
N ARG A 150 13.43 -8.47 7.14
CA ARG A 150 13.95 -7.94 8.41
C ARG A 150 13.69 -6.46 8.54
N GLY A 151 13.47 -6.00 9.77
CA GLY A 151 13.28 -4.60 10.09
C GLY A 151 12.38 -4.41 11.31
N ASN A 152 11.91 -3.18 11.51
CA ASN A 152 10.87 -2.92 12.49
C ASN A 152 9.56 -3.57 12.02
N GLU A 153 8.93 -4.40 12.86
CA GLU A 153 7.74 -5.18 12.47
C GLU A 153 6.54 -4.28 12.15
N ILE A 154 6.40 -3.12 12.77
CA ILE A 154 5.33 -2.16 12.47
C ILE A 154 5.54 -1.57 11.08
N ASP A 155 6.78 -1.19 10.75
CA ASP A 155 7.11 -0.66 9.43
C ASP A 155 6.91 -1.71 8.33
N ILE A 156 7.25 -2.98 8.61
CA ILE A 156 7.01 -4.10 7.69
C ILE A 156 5.52 -4.26 7.43
N ARG A 157 4.69 -4.29 8.48
CA ARG A 157 3.23 -4.44 8.33
C ARG A 157 2.63 -3.25 7.58
N TYR A 158 3.03 -2.04 7.91
CA TYR A 158 2.57 -0.83 7.23
C TYR A 158 2.98 -0.81 5.75
N PHE A 159 4.23 -1.15 5.45
CA PHE A 159 4.71 -1.28 4.08
C PHE A 159 3.87 -2.29 3.28
N PHE A 160 3.63 -3.49 3.82
CA PHE A 160 2.82 -4.49 3.12
C PHE A 160 1.34 -4.11 3.01
N ALA A 161 0.79 -3.36 3.95
CA ALA A 161 -0.56 -2.83 3.81
C ALA A 161 -0.67 -1.90 2.60
N GLN A 162 0.30 -1.02 2.40
CA GLN A 162 0.36 -0.19 1.21
C GLN A 162 0.67 -1.00 -0.06
N TYR A 163 1.61 -1.95 0.03
CA TYR A 163 1.92 -2.87 -1.07
C TYR A 163 0.67 -3.57 -1.60
N PHE A 164 -0.07 -4.27 -0.74
CA PHE A 164 -1.27 -5.00 -1.14
C PHE A 164 -2.41 -4.07 -1.58
N SER A 165 -2.55 -2.90 -0.94
CA SER A 165 -3.53 -1.90 -1.35
C SER A 165 -3.29 -1.37 -2.76
N GLU A 166 -2.04 -1.11 -3.14
CA GLU A 166 -1.70 -0.63 -4.48
C GLU A 166 -1.65 -1.76 -5.51
N ARG A 167 -1.14 -2.94 -5.13
CA ARG A 167 -0.98 -4.09 -6.03
C ARG A 167 -2.29 -4.74 -6.42
N TYR A 168 -3.25 -4.83 -5.50
CA TYR A 168 -4.55 -5.50 -5.69
C TYR A 168 -5.73 -4.55 -5.77
N TYR A 169 -5.50 -3.28 -5.50
CA TYR A 169 -6.50 -2.21 -5.53
C TYR A 169 -7.83 -2.64 -4.86
N PHE A 170 -8.99 -2.57 -5.58
CA PHE A 170 -10.29 -2.89 -5.00
C PHE A 170 -10.89 -4.23 -5.48
N LEU A 171 -10.21 -4.92 -6.40
CA LEU A 171 -10.82 -6.02 -7.15
C LEU A 171 -10.52 -7.39 -6.58
N ASP A 172 -9.31 -7.60 -6.03
CA ASP A 172 -8.86 -8.91 -5.60
C ASP A 172 -8.46 -8.93 -4.13
N TRP A 173 -8.72 -10.07 -3.47
CA TRP A 173 -8.26 -10.34 -2.12
C TRP A 173 -6.94 -11.12 -2.17
N PRO A 174 -5.84 -10.59 -1.58
CA PRO A 174 -4.51 -11.15 -1.79
C PRO A 174 -4.14 -12.35 -0.88
N PHE A 175 -4.99 -12.74 0.06
CA PHE A 175 -4.66 -13.74 1.10
C PHE A 175 -5.42 -15.05 0.86
N PRO A 176 -4.78 -16.08 0.25
CA PRO A 176 -5.47 -17.31 -0.15
C PRO A 176 -5.94 -18.15 1.04
N ASP A 177 -5.19 -18.16 2.15
CA ASP A 177 -5.48 -18.96 3.33
C ASP A 177 -6.29 -18.21 4.40
N LEU A 178 -6.78 -17.03 4.10
CA LEU A 178 -7.58 -16.20 4.98
C LEU A 178 -8.74 -15.58 4.18
N PRO A 179 -9.90 -16.22 4.11
CA PRO A 179 -11.05 -15.71 3.37
C PRO A 179 -11.45 -14.30 3.81
N GLU A 180 -11.74 -13.44 2.84
CA GLU A 180 -12.11 -12.04 3.16
C GLU A 180 -13.37 -11.97 4.02
N GLU A 181 -14.29 -12.92 3.87
CA GLU A 181 -15.54 -12.99 4.66
C GLU A 181 -15.27 -13.20 6.14
N ASP A 182 -14.39 -14.15 6.49
CA ASP A 182 -14.04 -14.45 7.88
C ASP A 182 -13.31 -13.28 8.54
N LEU A 183 -12.43 -12.62 7.77
CA LEU A 183 -11.75 -11.43 8.23
C LEU A 183 -12.70 -10.23 8.37
N THR A 184 -13.68 -10.11 7.48
CA THR A 184 -14.68 -9.04 7.54
C THR A 184 -15.49 -9.14 8.83
N GLU A 185 -15.90 -10.35 9.22
CA GLU A 185 -16.63 -10.55 10.48
C GLU A 185 -15.80 -10.13 11.70
N PHE A 186 -14.52 -10.51 11.74
CA PHE A 186 -13.58 -10.08 12.78
C PHE A 186 -13.38 -8.56 12.79
N ALA A 187 -13.13 -7.97 11.64
CA ALA A 187 -12.95 -6.52 11.50
C ALA A 187 -14.20 -5.74 11.91
N ASP A 188 -15.39 -6.20 11.50
CA ASP A 188 -16.65 -5.57 11.84
C ASP A 188 -16.96 -5.63 13.32
N PHE A 189 -16.61 -6.76 13.96
CA PHE A 189 -16.79 -6.90 15.41
C PHE A 189 -15.99 -5.83 16.16
N PHE A 190 -14.70 -5.71 15.88
CA PHE A 190 -13.85 -4.71 16.54
C PHE A 190 -14.18 -3.28 16.11
N TYR A 191 -14.55 -3.07 14.86
CA TYR A 191 -15.01 -1.77 14.38
C TYR A 191 -16.24 -1.25 15.13
N LYS A 192 -17.23 -2.11 15.37
CA LYS A 192 -18.45 -1.73 16.13
C LYS A 192 -18.15 -1.29 17.55
N ILE A 193 -17.11 -1.82 18.18
CA ILE A 193 -16.71 -1.43 19.54
C ILE A 193 -16.16 0.01 19.55
N THR A 194 -15.42 0.41 18.49
CA THR A 194 -14.85 1.76 18.39
C THR A 194 -15.88 2.83 18.06
N ASN A 195 -17.06 2.44 17.55
CA ASN A 195 -18.17 3.34 17.15
C ASN A 195 -17.75 4.48 16.19
N TYR A 196 -16.70 4.28 15.39
CA TYR A 196 -16.12 5.30 14.51
C TYR A 196 -16.57 5.10 13.05
N PRO A 197 -17.10 6.14 12.35
CA PRO A 197 -17.49 6.02 10.95
C PRO A 197 -16.27 5.91 10.02
N MET A 198 -15.96 4.72 9.51
CA MET A 198 -14.90 4.51 8.54
C MET A 198 -15.36 4.70 7.10
N ARG A 199 -14.54 5.38 6.29
CA ARG A 199 -14.70 5.41 4.84
C ARG A 199 -14.33 4.05 4.25
N PHE A 200 -14.91 3.70 3.12
CA PHE A 200 -14.63 2.44 2.44
C PHE A 200 -13.13 2.18 2.16
N SER A 201 -12.39 3.22 1.75
CA SER A 201 -10.94 3.11 1.50
C SER A 201 -10.14 2.82 2.77
N ILE A 202 -10.51 3.46 3.89
CA ILE A 202 -9.90 3.23 5.20
C ILE A 202 -10.25 1.84 5.71
N TYR A 203 -11.51 1.41 5.55
CA TYR A 203 -11.97 0.10 5.95
C TYR A 203 -11.24 -1.04 5.21
N ARG A 204 -10.97 -0.87 3.90
CA ARG A 204 -10.16 -1.83 3.16
C ARG A 204 -8.71 -1.88 3.69
N MET A 205 -8.08 -0.74 3.92
CA MET A 205 -6.74 -0.68 4.53
C MET A 205 -6.73 -1.35 5.91
N TYR A 206 -7.78 -1.12 6.70
CA TYR A 206 -7.98 -1.76 8.00
C TYR A 206 -7.98 -3.29 7.88
N LYS A 207 -8.79 -3.86 6.98
CA LYS A 207 -8.80 -5.30 6.73
C LYS A 207 -7.44 -5.84 6.27
N LEU A 208 -6.77 -5.14 5.36
CA LEU A 208 -5.43 -5.54 4.89
C LEU A 208 -4.42 -5.56 6.04
N MET A 209 -4.40 -4.56 6.91
CA MET A 209 -3.50 -4.52 8.06
C MET A 209 -3.78 -5.65 9.06
N ILE A 210 -5.04 -5.98 9.31
CA ILE A 210 -5.41 -7.14 10.16
C ILE A 210 -4.90 -8.43 9.52
N ALA A 211 -5.15 -8.65 8.23
CA ALA A 211 -4.70 -9.83 7.52
C ALA A 211 -3.17 -9.99 7.56
N ILE A 212 -2.45 -8.91 7.29
CA ILE A 212 -0.98 -8.88 7.34
C ILE A 212 -0.50 -9.20 8.74
N SER A 213 -1.10 -8.61 9.78
CA SER A 213 -0.74 -8.89 11.17
C SER A 213 -0.92 -10.36 11.50
N ILE A 214 -2.04 -10.98 11.10
CA ILE A 214 -2.31 -12.41 11.29
C ILE A 214 -1.24 -13.27 10.60
N TYR A 215 -0.90 -12.99 9.33
CA TYR A 215 0.14 -13.71 8.60
C TYR A 215 1.50 -13.58 9.28
N ARG A 216 1.87 -12.37 9.70
CA ARG A 216 3.15 -12.12 10.38
C ARG A 216 3.22 -12.80 11.74
N ILE A 217 2.13 -12.79 12.53
CA ILE A 217 2.04 -13.50 13.81
C ILE A 217 2.16 -15.02 13.60
N LYS A 218 1.47 -15.59 12.60
CA LYS A 218 1.59 -17.01 12.25
C LYS A 218 3.01 -17.40 11.85
N SER A 219 3.79 -16.49 11.29
CA SER A 219 5.22 -16.67 10.97
C SER A 219 6.16 -16.40 12.14
N GLY A 220 5.62 -16.09 13.34
CA GLY A 220 6.40 -15.86 14.55
C GLY A 220 6.93 -14.43 14.74
N HIS A 221 6.42 -13.45 13.99
CA HIS A 221 6.83 -12.07 14.10
C HIS A 221 5.87 -11.28 14.99
N PHE A 222 6.41 -10.74 16.06
CA PHE A 222 5.67 -9.97 17.06
C PHE A 222 6.24 -8.56 17.17
N VAL A 223 5.37 -7.61 17.50
CA VAL A 223 5.75 -6.23 17.80
C VAL A 223 6.08 -6.11 19.28
N ASP A 224 7.11 -5.33 19.61
CA ASP A 224 7.38 -4.98 21.00
C ASP A 224 6.28 -4.03 21.49
N LEU A 225 5.37 -4.55 22.33
CA LEU A 225 4.28 -3.75 22.89
C LEU A 225 4.82 -2.83 24.01
N PRO A 226 4.37 -1.58 24.09
CA PRO A 226 4.68 -0.70 25.22
C PRO A 226 4.24 -1.32 26.54
N ASN A 227 5.02 -1.18 27.61
CA ASN A 227 4.75 -1.80 28.91
C ASN A 227 3.38 -1.44 29.52
N HIS A 228 2.84 -0.26 29.20
CA HIS A 228 1.54 0.22 29.67
C HIS A 228 0.37 -0.19 28.75
N PHE A 229 0.65 -0.79 27.61
CA PHE A 229 -0.40 -1.16 26.65
C PHE A 229 -1.44 -2.10 27.26
N ASN A 230 -0.99 -3.12 28.00
CA ASN A 230 -1.87 -4.06 28.65
C ASN A 230 -2.71 -3.43 29.77
N ASP A 231 -2.18 -2.41 30.45
CA ASP A 231 -2.88 -1.75 31.55
C ASP A 231 -4.08 -0.89 31.05
N GLU A 232 -3.96 -0.31 29.86
CA GLU A 232 -4.98 0.55 29.28
C GLU A 232 -6.02 -0.23 28.47
N TYR A 233 -5.60 -1.15 27.63
CA TYR A 233 -6.48 -1.82 26.67
C TYR A 233 -7.08 -3.13 27.17
N TYR A 234 -6.39 -3.85 28.05
CA TYR A 234 -6.86 -5.13 28.59
C TYR A 234 -8.20 -5.00 29.35
N PRO A 235 -8.38 -4.04 30.26
CA PRO A 235 -9.66 -3.84 30.93
C PRO A 235 -10.81 -3.53 29.96
N LEU A 236 -10.52 -2.79 28.88
CA LEU A 236 -11.51 -2.46 27.84
C LEU A 236 -11.95 -3.74 27.10
N LEU A 237 -11.03 -4.56 26.68
CA LEU A 237 -11.33 -5.83 26.02
C LEU A 237 -12.12 -6.77 26.92
N MET A 238 -11.73 -6.90 28.19
CA MET A 238 -12.39 -7.75 29.17
C MET A 238 -13.80 -7.23 29.57
N SER A 239 -14.14 -6.00 29.26
CA SER A 239 -15.49 -5.46 29.49
C SER A 239 -16.50 -5.88 28.42
N ILE A 240 -16.04 -6.50 27.32
CA ILE A 240 -16.90 -6.97 26.23
C ILE A 240 -17.72 -8.19 26.70
N PRO A 241 -19.05 -8.17 26.58
CA PRO A 241 -19.88 -9.31 26.95
C PRO A 241 -19.52 -10.56 26.15
N ASN A 242 -19.42 -11.72 26.80
CA ASN A 242 -19.10 -13.02 26.22
C ASN A 242 -17.75 -13.04 25.47
N PHE A 243 -16.79 -12.24 25.92
CA PHE A 243 -15.52 -12.05 25.24
C PHE A 243 -14.75 -13.37 25.00
N GLU A 244 -14.75 -14.28 25.99
CA GLU A 244 -14.10 -15.58 25.85
C GLU A 244 -14.71 -16.45 24.73
N GLU A 245 -16.04 -16.47 24.60
CA GLU A 245 -16.72 -17.20 23.52
C GLU A 245 -16.38 -16.58 22.14
N ILE A 246 -16.26 -15.28 22.08
CA ILE A 246 -15.89 -14.52 20.89
C ILE A 246 -14.44 -14.85 20.47
N LEU A 247 -13.52 -14.96 21.44
CA LEU A 247 -12.13 -15.34 21.16
C LEU A 247 -12.03 -16.76 20.58
N VAL A 248 -12.80 -17.70 21.13
CA VAL A 248 -12.86 -19.08 20.61
C VAL A 248 -13.39 -19.09 19.18
N HIS A 249 -14.50 -18.41 18.91
CA HIS A 249 -15.11 -18.33 17.60
C HIS A 249 -14.12 -17.79 16.53
N PHE A 250 -13.45 -16.69 16.81
CA PHE A 250 -12.48 -16.14 15.88
C PHE A 250 -11.19 -16.96 15.77
N SER A 251 -10.80 -17.65 16.83
CA SER A 251 -9.64 -18.57 16.78
C SER A 251 -9.88 -19.70 15.78
N GLU A 252 -11.06 -20.29 15.78
CA GLU A 252 -11.44 -21.34 14.82
C GLU A 252 -11.49 -20.80 13.38
N LYS A 253 -12.10 -19.63 13.16
CA LYS A 253 -12.22 -19.03 11.83
C LYS A 253 -10.89 -18.60 11.23
N LEU A 254 -10.05 -17.95 12.02
CA LEU A 254 -8.79 -17.37 11.53
C LEU A 254 -7.62 -18.37 11.58
N GLY A 255 -7.83 -19.56 12.18
CA GLY A 255 -6.80 -20.57 12.33
C GLY A 255 -5.59 -20.04 13.12
N LEU A 256 -5.85 -19.24 14.14
CA LEU A 256 -4.88 -18.63 15.05
C LEU A 256 -5.53 -18.53 16.43
N GLU A 257 -4.84 -18.98 17.47
CA GLU A 257 -5.33 -18.80 18.84
C GLU A 257 -5.42 -17.30 19.16
N ILE A 258 -6.64 -16.78 19.21
CA ILE A 258 -6.90 -15.37 19.51
C ILE A 258 -6.98 -15.19 21.01
N THR A 259 -5.98 -14.56 21.58
CA THR A 259 -5.89 -14.12 22.96
C THR A 259 -5.93 -12.61 23.04
N PRO A 260 -6.14 -11.99 24.21
CA PRO A 260 -6.01 -10.55 24.37
C PRO A 260 -4.66 -10.01 23.88
N ASP A 261 -3.56 -10.75 24.11
CA ASP A 261 -2.22 -10.36 23.62
C ASP A 261 -2.16 -10.41 22.09
N ILE A 262 -2.75 -11.41 21.45
CA ILE A 262 -2.83 -11.49 19.99
C ILE A 262 -3.69 -10.36 19.41
N ILE A 263 -4.79 -10.00 20.07
CA ILE A 263 -5.57 -8.82 19.68
C ILE A 263 -4.72 -7.56 19.74
N ALA A 264 -3.97 -7.38 20.84
CA ALA A 264 -3.03 -6.27 20.97
C ALA A 264 -2.00 -6.27 19.83
N GLN A 265 -1.42 -7.43 19.50
CA GLN A 265 -0.49 -7.60 18.39
C GLN A 265 -1.11 -7.29 17.02
N ILE A 266 -2.40 -7.58 16.81
CA ILE A 266 -3.10 -7.27 15.56
C ILE A 266 -3.33 -5.76 15.45
N PHE A 267 -3.78 -5.12 16.52
CA PHE A 267 -4.24 -3.73 16.49
C PHE A 267 -3.16 -2.68 16.80
N ILE A 268 -1.98 -3.06 17.29
CA ILE A 268 -0.92 -2.11 17.65
C ILE A 268 -0.53 -1.17 16.50
N SER A 269 -0.50 -1.68 15.27
CA SER A 269 -0.17 -0.90 14.09
C SER A 269 -1.18 0.23 13.81
N PHE A 270 -2.43 0.04 14.21
CA PHE A 270 -3.46 1.08 14.10
C PHE A 270 -3.28 2.15 15.19
N ILE A 271 -3.02 1.71 16.40
CA ILE A 271 -2.87 2.59 17.57
C ILE A 271 -1.65 3.49 17.39
N GLN A 272 -0.51 2.94 16.98
CA GLN A 272 0.72 3.71 16.80
C GLN A 272 0.70 4.65 15.58
N ASN A 273 -0.05 4.30 14.54
CA ASN A 273 -0.21 5.16 13.36
C ASN A 273 -1.41 6.13 13.47
N ASN A 274 -1.99 6.26 14.66
CA ASN A 274 -3.13 7.14 14.92
C ASN A 274 -4.32 6.95 13.95
N LEU A 275 -4.49 5.73 13.41
CA LEU A 275 -5.56 5.43 12.45
C LEU A 275 -6.97 5.42 13.08
N PHE A 276 -7.06 5.58 14.38
CA PHE A 276 -8.29 5.62 15.16
C PHE A 276 -8.48 6.88 16.00
N LEU A 277 -7.69 7.93 15.77
CA LEU A 277 -7.92 9.16 16.48
C LEU A 277 -9.31 9.69 16.13
N ASP A 278 -10.12 9.95 17.17
CA ASP A 278 -11.25 10.83 17.06
C ASP A 278 -10.77 12.19 16.52
N PRO A 279 -11.48 12.84 15.59
CA PRO A 279 -11.16 14.19 15.16
C PRO A 279 -10.83 15.12 16.32
N GLN A 280 -11.56 15.00 17.43
CA GLN A 280 -11.36 15.83 18.61
C GLN A 280 -10.05 15.53 19.34
N GLU A 281 -9.65 14.27 19.42
CA GLU A 281 -8.34 13.87 19.95
C GLU A 281 -7.19 14.31 19.04
N PHE A 282 -7.35 14.22 17.72
CA PHE A 282 -6.38 14.76 16.77
C PHE A 282 -6.18 16.27 16.97
N PHE A 283 -7.25 17.05 17.03
CA PHE A 283 -7.15 18.49 17.23
C PHE A 283 -6.55 18.86 18.59
N ASN A 284 -6.82 18.09 19.64
CA ASN A 284 -6.20 18.23 20.93
C ASN A 284 -4.70 17.91 20.89
N SER A 285 -4.29 16.89 20.12
CA SER A 285 -2.89 16.49 19.98
C SER A 285 -2.03 17.49 19.19
N LEU A 286 -2.64 18.41 18.43
CA LEU A 286 -1.91 19.46 17.69
C LEU A 286 -1.11 20.39 18.62
N GLU A 287 -1.48 20.51 19.89
CA GLU A 287 -0.70 21.31 20.86
C GLU A 287 0.61 20.61 21.25
N GLU A 288 0.61 19.30 21.30
CA GLU A 288 1.74 18.47 21.75
C GLU A 288 2.62 17.95 20.60
N ASN A 289 2.05 17.75 19.41
CA ASN A 289 2.73 17.19 18.24
C ASN A 289 3.08 18.27 17.21
N SER A 290 4.37 18.61 17.11
CA SER A 290 4.87 19.67 16.21
C SER A 290 4.71 19.33 14.71
N GLU A 291 4.80 18.06 14.32
CA GLU A 291 4.65 17.62 12.93
C GLU A 291 3.19 17.64 12.49
N ALA A 292 2.28 17.16 13.34
CA ALA A 292 0.84 17.24 13.09
C ALA A 292 0.40 18.72 13.00
N ARG A 293 0.89 19.57 13.86
CA ARG A 293 0.63 21.03 13.82
C ARG A 293 1.12 21.66 12.51
N TYR A 294 2.33 21.31 12.07
CA TYR A 294 2.87 21.81 10.81
C TYR A 294 2.01 21.37 9.61
N SER A 295 1.64 20.09 9.54
CA SER A 295 0.78 19.56 8.51
C SER A 295 -0.59 20.23 8.47
N TYR A 296 -1.21 20.43 9.63
CA TYR A 296 -2.47 21.15 9.77
C TYR A 296 -2.36 22.59 9.26
N GLN A 297 -1.30 23.32 9.63
CA GLN A 297 -1.08 24.69 9.17
C GLN A 297 -0.87 24.76 7.66
N LEU A 298 -0.14 23.81 7.08
CA LEU A 298 0.11 23.74 5.64
C LEU A 298 -1.19 23.48 4.88
N LEU A 299 -1.99 22.50 5.30
CA LEU A 299 -3.28 22.20 4.71
C LEU A 299 -4.25 23.38 4.81
N SER A 300 -4.31 24.05 5.98
CA SER A 300 -5.11 25.25 6.18
C SER A 300 -4.74 26.36 5.17
N GLN A 301 -3.46 26.61 4.96
CA GLN A 301 -2.99 27.59 3.97
C GLN A 301 -3.37 27.20 2.53
N ILE A 302 -3.29 25.90 2.19
CA ILE A 302 -3.70 25.39 0.87
C ILE A 302 -5.20 25.64 0.67
N LEU A 303 -6.03 25.27 1.64
CA LEU A 303 -7.49 25.48 1.57
C LEU A 303 -7.86 26.96 1.46
N GLU A 304 -7.18 27.85 2.21
CA GLU A 304 -7.39 29.29 2.07
C GLU A 304 -7.03 29.81 0.67
N ARG A 305 -5.92 29.35 0.09
CA ARG A 305 -5.52 29.72 -1.27
C ARG A 305 -6.53 29.25 -2.32
N LEU A 306 -7.00 27.99 -2.19
CA LEU A 306 -8.04 27.45 -3.06
C LEU A 306 -9.35 28.22 -2.92
N SER A 307 -9.75 28.56 -1.69
CA SER A 307 -10.94 29.39 -1.40
C SER A 307 -10.86 30.74 -2.10
N LYS A 308 -9.72 31.42 -2.01
CA LYS A 308 -9.49 32.73 -2.66
C LYS A 308 -9.46 32.62 -4.18
N GLN A 309 -8.78 31.59 -4.73
CA GLN A 309 -8.59 31.43 -6.17
C GLN A 309 -9.89 31.05 -6.88
N TYR A 310 -10.66 30.15 -6.30
CA TYR A 310 -11.88 29.60 -6.90
C TYR A 310 -13.17 30.22 -6.36
N LYS A 311 -13.08 31.18 -5.42
CA LYS A 311 -14.21 31.84 -4.74
C LYS A 311 -15.19 30.83 -4.10
N ILE A 312 -14.63 29.77 -3.51
CA ILE A 312 -15.35 28.71 -2.81
C ILE A 312 -15.21 28.95 -1.31
N THR A 313 -16.28 28.78 -0.54
CA THR A 313 -16.25 28.81 0.92
C THR A 313 -16.29 27.36 1.44
N PHE A 314 -15.28 26.95 2.16
CA PHE A 314 -15.27 25.66 2.87
C PHE A 314 -15.97 25.84 4.23
N THR A 315 -17.15 25.22 4.39
CA THR A 315 -17.99 25.40 5.61
C THR A 315 -17.49 24.60 6.80
N ASN A 316 -16.80 23.47 6.57
CA ASN A 316 -16.26 22.58 7.61
C ASN A 316 -14.74 22.42 7.42
N HIS A 317 -14.01 23.49 7.68
CA HIS A 317 -12.57 23.57 7.41
C HIS A 317 -11.76 22.50 8.17
N ASP A 318 -12.03 22.32 9.45
CA ASP A 318 -11.32 21.35 10.30
C ASP A 318 -11.65 19.90 9.90
N GLU A 319 -12.91 19.61 9.66
CA GLU A 319 -13.37 18.32 9.18
C GLU A 319 -12.74 17.98 7.82
N LEU A 320 -12.59 18.96 6.93
CA LEU A 320 -11.95 18.77 5.65
C LEU A 320 -10.45 18.49 5.80
N ILE A 321 -9.75 19.20 6.70
CA ILE A 321 -8.33 18.96 6.99
C ILE A 321 -8.13 17.57 7.60
N TRP A 322 -9.00 17.17 8.52
CA TRP A 322 -8.99 15.81 9.07
C TRP A 322 -9.09 14.72 7.99
N HIS A 323 -9.78 15.02 6.93
CA HIS A 323 -10.04 14.09 5.85
C HIS A 323 -8.99 14.13 4.70
N LEU A 324 -8.07 15.08 4.71
CA LEU A 324 -6.96 15.20 3.76
C LEU A 324 -5.66 14.59 4.29
#